data_0abec502dc3f76144d00ceb89bc7404c
#
_entry.id   0abec502dc3f76144d00ceb89bc7404c
#
_cell.length_a   1.000
_cell.length_b   1.000
_cell.length_c   1.000
_cell.angle_alpha   90.00
_cell.angle_beta   90.00
_cell.angle_gamma   90.00
#
_symmetry.space_group_name_H-M   'P 1'
#
loop_
_entity.id
_entity.type
_entity.pdbx_description
1 polymer ?
#
loop_
_entity_poly.entity_id
_entity_poly.type
_entity_poly.pdbx_seq_one_letter_code
_entity_poly.pdbx_strand_id
1 'polypeptide(L)'
;KELKQLYPSYNLIVYDAARPMSVQKKMWNVVKGTSKFKYVSNPNHGGGLHNYGLAVDISILDSLGTPLPMGTKVDHLGFEANITQENELVHTGKISENERQNRILLRTVMKKAGFRPLPSEWWHFNFCSRDEAKRKYKLIP
;
A
#
# COMPACT_ATOMS: atom_id res chain seq x y z
N LYS A 1 -16.10 -1.74 -7.58
CA LYS A 1 -17.39 -1.04 -7.57
C LYS A 1 -17.19 0.46 -7.36
N GLU A 2 -16.63 0.92 -6.23
CA GLU A 2 -16.50 2.35 -5.88
C GLU A 2 -15.77 3.18 -6.94
N LEU A 3 -14.64 2.69 -7.45
CA LEU A 3 -13.89 3.37 -8.52
C LEU A 3 -14.72 3.50 -9.79
N LYS A 4 -15.42 2.43 -10.19
CA LYS A 4 -16.25 2.41 -11.41
C LYS A 4 -17.42 3.37 -11.37
N GLN A 5 -17.91 3.75 -10.20
CA GLN A 5 -18.97 4.77 -10.05
C GLN A 5 -18.44 6.18 -10.35
N LEU A 6 -17.18 6.46 -10.03
CA LEU A 6 -16.55 7.77 -10.27
C LEU A 6 -15.91 7.84 -11.66
N TYR A 7 -15.25 6.77 -12.07
CA TYR A 7 -14.50 6.66 -13.32
C TYR A 7 -14.80 5.30 -13.97
N PRO A 8 -15.86 5.17 -14.79
CA PRO A 8 -16.28 3.89 -15.37
C PRO A 8 -15.22 3.15 -16.20
N SER A 9 -14.33 3.92 -16.85
CA SER A 9 -13.24 3.38 -17.68
C SER A 9 -11.98 3.00 -16.90
N TYR A 10 -11.83 3.45 -15.64
CA TYR A 10 -10.65 3.17 -14.83
C TYR A 10 -10.73 1.78 -14.20
N ASN A 11 -9.57 1.18 -13.94
CA ASN A 11 -9.44 -0.14 -13.30
C ASN A 11 -8.47 -0.07 -12.13
N LEU A 12 -8.55 -1.07 -11.25
CA LEU A 12 -7.54 -1.28 -10.22
C LEU A 12 -6.51 -2.29 -10.71
N ILE A 13 -5.26 -2.10 -10.30
CA ILE A 13 -4.18 -3.08 -10.46
C ILE A 13 -3.66 -3.49 -9.10
N VAL A 14 -3.55 -4.79 -8.86
CA VAL A 14 -3.01 -5.37 -7.62
C VAL A 14 -1.57 -5.78 -7.88
N TYR A 15 -0.65 -5.29 -7.06
CA TYR A 15 0.78 -5.61 -7.12
C TYR A 15 1.16 -6.70 -6.14
N ASP A 16 0.54 -6.71 -4.95
CA ASP A 16 0.75 -7.74 -3.93
C ASP A 16 -0.53 -7.91 -3.09
N ALA A 17 -0.75 -9.12 -2.58
CA ALA A 17 -1.89 -9.43 -1.71
C ALA A 17 -1.47 -10.45 -0.64
N ALA A 18 -1.69 -11.74 -0.89
CA ALA A 18 -1.31 -12.82 0.01
C ALA A 18 0.21 -13.13 -0.14
N ARG A 19 0.97 -12.87 0.92
CA ARG A 19 2.43 -13.06 0.91
C ARG A 19 2.82 -14.15 1.91
N PRO A 20 3.41 -15.27 1.47
CA PRO A 20 3.92 -16.32 2.38
C PRO A 20 5.00 -15.80 3.34
N MET A 21 5.06 -16.34 4.54
CA MET A 21 6.08 -16.01 5.53
C MET A 21 7.50 -16.32 5.04
N SER A 22 7.65 -17.35 4.20
CA SER A 22 8.91 -17.68 3.53
C SER A 22 9.43 -16.53 2.65
N VAL A 23 8.53 -15.83 1.94
CA VAL A 23 8.86 -14.62 1.15
C VAL A 23 9.16 -13.44 2.07
N GLN A 24 8.37 -13.23 3.11
CA GLN A 24 8.59 -12.16 4.10
C GLN A 24 9.99 -12.26 4.74
N LYS A 25 10.44 -13.46 5.08
CA LYS A 25 11.78 -13.71 5.61
C LYS A 25 12.89 -13.31 4.63
N LYS A 26 12.71 -13.59 3.34
CA LYS A 26 13.66 -13.17 2.29
C LYS A 26 13.71 -11.65 2.20
N MET A 27 12.58 -10.97 2.15
CA MET A 27 12.50 -9.50 2.11
C MET A 27 13.17 -8.87 3.34
N TRP A 28 12.88 -9.39 4.54
CA TRP A 28 13.50 -8.93 5.78
C TRP A 28 15.02 -9.08 5.75
N ASN A 29 15.55 -10.18 5.25
CA ASN A 29 16.98 -10.42 5.16
C ASN A 29 17.71 -9.42 4.25
N VAL A 30 17.03 -8.86 3.26
CA VAL A 30 17.57 -7.81 2.39
C VAL A 30 17.68 -6.47 3.13
N VAL A 31 16.73 -6.13 3.98
CA VAL A 31 16.64 -4.80 4.61
C VAL A 31 17.16 -4.75 6.04
N LYS A 32 17.27 -5.88 6.74
CA LYS A 32 17.82 -5.93 8.11
C LYS A 32 19.23 -5.36 8.13
N GLY A 33 19.51 -4.49 9.11
CA GLY A 33 20.81 -3.80 9.21
C GLY A 33 20.94 -2.56 8.33
N THR A 34 19.93 -2.19 7.55
CA THR A 34 19.84 -0.93 6.80
C THR A 34 18.80 0.00 7.41
N SER A 35 18.81 1.30 7.06
CA SER A 35 17.77 2.25 7.48
C SER A 35 16.35 1.90 6.96
N LYS A 36 16.26 1.00 5.98
CA LYS A 36 15.00 0.59 5.34
C LYS A 36 14.24 -0.50 6.10
N PHE A 37 14.83 -1.10 7.15
CA PHE A 37 14.19 -2.17 7.94
C PHE A 37 12.82 -1.76 8.51
N LYS A 38 12.61 -0.49 8.80
CA LYS A 38 11.37 0.06 9.36
C LYS A 38 10.16 -0.04 8.42
N TYR A 39 10.39 -0.20 7.11
CA TYR A 39 9.34 -0.33 6.10
C TYR A 39 8.93 -1.79 5.83
N VAL A 40 9.65 -2.76 6.38
CA VAL A 40 9.37 -4.19 6.17
C VAL A 40 9.02 -4.84 7.49
N SER A 41 7.86 -5.47 7.57
CA SER A 41 7.41 -6.14 8.79
C SER A 41 8.36 -7.27 9.20
N ASN A 42 8.78 -7.27 10.47
CA ASN A 42 9.70 -8.28 11.00
C ASN A 42 9.00 -9.66 11.09
N PRO A 43 9.50 -10.67 10.37
CA PRO A 43 8.90 -12.01 10.39
C PRO A 43 8.97 -12.69 11.77
N ASN A 44 9.97 -12.35 12.60
CA ASN A 44 10.09 -12.90 13.95
C ASN A 44 9.00 -12.37 14.91
N HIS A 45 8.33 -11.26 14.54
CA HIS A 45 7.22 -10.68 15.29
C HIS A 45 5.85 -10.98 14.63
N GLY A 46 5.78 -12.02 13.81
CA GLY A 46 4.55 -12.45 13.14
C GLY A 46 4.25 -11.74 11.83
N GLY A 47 5.27 -11.13 11.19
CA GLY A 47 5.12 -10.50 9.88
C GLY A 47 4.15 -9.32 9.83
N GLY A 48 3.56 -9.07 8.67
CA GLY A 48 2.55 -8.04 8.39
C GLY A 48 1.21 -8.65 7.95
N LEU A 49 0.23 -7.79 7.59
CA LEU A 49 -1.11 -8.24 7.20
C LEU A 49 -1.14 -8.96 5.85
N HIS A 50 -0.20 -8.70 4.94
CA HIS A 50 -0.01 -9.53 3.75
C HIS A 50 0.22 -11.00 4.08
N ASN A 51 0.87 -11.30 5.20
CA ASN A 51 1.16 -12.67 5.62
C ASN A 51 -0.07 -13.43 6.15
N TYR A 52 -1.17 -12.73 6.34
CA TYR A 52 -2.49 -13.30 6.63
C TYR A 52 -3.42 -13.25 5.41
N GLY A 53 -3.00 -12.69 4.27
CA GLY A 53 -3.87 -12.41 3.13
C GLY A 53 -4.87 -11.27 3.40
N LEU A 54 -4.56 -10.36 4.30
CA LEU A 54 -5.45 -9.30 4.80
C LEU A 54 -4.94 -7.88 4.48
N ALA A 55 -4.02 -7.77 3.54
CA ALA A 55 -3.57 -6.50 2.97
C ALA A 55 -3.42 -6.62 1.46
N VAL A 56 -3.51 -5.49 0.77
CA VAL A 56 -3.27 -5.38 -0.66
C VAL A 56 -2.40 -4.16 -0.96
N ASP A 57 -1.47 -4.32 -1.90
CA ASP A 57 -0.74 -3.24 -2.55
C ASP A 57 -1.36 -3.02 -3.93
N ILE A 58 -1.90 -1.81 -4.15
CA ILE A 58 -2.82 -1.55 -5.25
C ILE A 58 -2.62 -0.15 -5.84
N SER A 59 -2.93 0.03 -7.12
CA SER A 59 -2.99 1.33 -7.77
C SER A 59 -4.15 1.39 -8.76
N ILE A 60 -4.25 2.49 -9.52
CA ILE A 60 -5.30 2.74 -10.51
C ILE A 60 -4.68 2.73 -11.90
N LEU A 61 -5.36 2.08 -12.84
CA LEU A 61 -5.13 2.18 -14.27
C LEU A 61 -6.17 3.13 -14.89
N ASP A 62 -5.71 3.98 -15.80
CA ASP A 62 -6.58 4.81 -16.62
C ASP A 62 -7.36 4.01 -17.67
N SER A 63 -8.09 4.70 -18.55
CA SER A 63 -8.88 4.08 -19.63
C SER A 63 -8.03 3.36 -20.69
N LEU A 64 -6.74 3.66 -20.77
CA LEU A 64 -5.78 3.04 -21.69
C LEU A 64 -4.99 1.89 -21.03
N GLY A 65 -5.26 1.60 -19.74
CA GLY A 65 -4.54 0.59 -18.99
C GLY A 65 -3.18 1.07 -18.46
N THR A 66 -2.93 2.39 -18.46
CA THR A 66 -1.70 2.97 -17.94
C THR A 66 -1.87 3.31 -16.46
N PRO A 67 -0.91 2.97 -15.57
CA PRO A 67 -0.97 3.36 -14.18
C PRO A 67 -1.01 4.89 -14.01
N LEU A 68 -1.93 5.38 -13.19
CA LEU A 68 -1.94 6.81 -12.84
C LEU A 68 -0.63 7.17 -12.12
N PRO A 69 -0.06 8.36 -12.43
CA PRO A 69 1.13 8.82 -11.72
C PRO A 69 0.81 9.07 -10.24
N MET A 70 1.63 8.48 -9.36
CA MET A 70 1.47 8.55 -7.89
C MET A 70 2.67 9.22 -7.19
N GLY A 71 3.65 9.75 -7.96
CA GLY A 71 4.84 10.43 -7.46
C GLY A 71 5.97 9.51 -7.01
N THR A 72 5.67 8.24 -6.70
CA THR A 72 6.65 7.18 -6.47
C THR A 72 6.15 5.88 -7.10
N LYS A 73 7.07 4.95 -7.30
CA LYS A 73 6.70 3.55 -7.59
C LYS A 73 6.10 2.89 -6.35
N VAL A 74 5.31 1.84 -6.55
CA VAL A 74 4.98 0.87 -5.50
C VAL A 74 6.29 0.31 -4.93
N ASP A 75 6.32 0.00 -3.63
CA ASP A 75 7.52 -0.47 -2.90
C ASP A 75 8.67 0.56 -2.80
N HIS A 76 8.42 1.83 -3.07
CA HIS A 76 9.37 2.89 -2.76
C HIS A 76 9.50 3.07 -1.24
N LEU A 77 10.57 2.55 -0.66
CA LEU A 77 10.86 2.62 0.77
C LEU A 77 11.49 3.98 1.12
N GLY A 78 10.67 5.01 1.19
CA GLY A 78 11.10 6.38 1.44
C GLY A 78 9.97 7.29 1.90
N PHE A 79 10.35 8.48 2.37
CA PHE A 79 9.44 9.49 2.90
C PHE A 79 8.39 9.95 1.86
N GLU A 80 8.76 9.98 0.58
CA GLU A 80 7.92 10.41 -0.51
C GLU A 80 6.67 9.52 -0.72
N ALA A 81 6.68 8.28 -0.19
CA ALA A 81 5.53 7.38 -0.21
C ALA A 81 4.49 7.66 0.88
N ASN A 82 4.82 8.52 1.87
CA ASN A 82 3.99 8.82 3.02
C ASN A 82 2.74 9.62 2.62
N ILE A 83 1.59 9.31 3.25
CA ILE A 83 0.31 9.97 2.95
C ILE A 83 -0.09 11.04 3.96
N THR A 84 0.62 11.18 5.07
CA THR A 84 0.26 12.14 6.13
C THR A 84 0.82 13.53 5.89
N GLN A 85 1.79 13.66 4.98
CA GLN A 85 2.49 14.92 4.69
C GLN A 85 2.46 15.25 3.19
N GLU A 86 1.42 14.86 2.48
CA GLU A 86 1.29 15.06 1.03
C GLU A 86 1.31 16.54 0.64
N ASN A 87 0.79 17.44 1.48
CA ASN A 87 0.87 18.89 1.22
C ASN A 87 2.32 19.39 1.22
N GLU A 88 3.13 18.92 2.17
CA GLU A 88 4.56 19.26 2.24
C GLU A 88 5.33 18.65 1.07
N LEU A 89 5.01 17.42 0.68
CA LEU A 89 5.60 16.79 -0.50
C LEU A 89 5.32 17.57 -1.78
N VAL A 90 4.13 18.12 -1.94
CA VAL A 90 3.78 19.00 -3.08
C VAL A 90 4.52 20.34 -2.96
N HIS A 91 4.51 20.98 -1.80
CA HIS A 91 5.16 22.26 -1.59
C HIS A 91 6.68 22.18 -1.88
N THR A 92 7.31 21.09 -1.51
CA THR A 92 8.75 20.86 -1.75
C THR A 92 9.07 20.26 -3.13
N GLY A 93 8.05 20.07 -3.99
CA GLY A 93 8.23 19.54 -5.35
C GLY A 93 8.61 18.05 -5.40
N LYS A 94 8.39 17.29 -4.33
CA LYS A 94 8.65 15.84 -4.28
C LYS A 94 7.60 15.04 -5.02
N ILE A 95 6.37 15.50 -4.99
CA ILE A 95 5.26 15.01 -5.82
C ILE A 95 4.50 16.20 -6.40
N SER A 96 3.78 16.02 -7.49
CA SER A 96 2.88 17.02 -8.06
C SER A 96 1.52 17.02 -7.37
N GLU A 97 0.74 18.08 -7.53
CA GLU A 97 -0.65 18.13 -7.07
C GLU A 97 -1.51 17.07 -7.77
N ASN A 98 -1.28 16.78 -9.04
CA ASN A 98 -1.99 15.71 -9.77
C ASN A 98 -1.71 14.34 -9.15
N GLU A 99 -0.46 14.03 -8.80
CA GLU A 99 -0.08 12.78 -8.13
C GLU A 99 -0.72 12.67 -6.74
N ARG A 100 -0.77 13.77 -6.01
CA ARG A 100 -1.49 13.86 -4.73
C ARG A 100 -2.98 13.56 -4.91
N GLN A 101 -3.66 14.14 -5.90
CA GLN A 101 -5.08 13.89 -6.19
C GLN A 101 -5.33 12.42 -6.58
N ASN A 102 -4.44 11.81 -7.34
CA ASN A 102 -4.52 10.39 -7.67
C ASN A 102 -4.42 9.49 -6.43
N ARG A 103 -3.52 9.80 -5.49
CA ARG A 103 -3.43 9.11 -4.19
C ARG A 103 -4.70 9.28 -3.36
N ILE A 104 -5.29 10.48 -3.34
CA ILE A 104 -6.55 10.76 -2.64
C ILE A 104 -7.69 9.96 -3.25
N LEU A 105 -7.78 9.89 -4.59
CA LEU A 105 -8.79 9.07 -5.28
C LEU A 105 -8.68 7.60 -4.86
N LEU A 106 -7.48 7.02 -4.94
CA LEU A 106 -7.24 5.63 -4.53
C LEU A 106 -7.67 5.40 -3.08
N ARG A 107 -7.23 6.25 -2.18
CA ARG A 107 -7.53 6.18 -0.76
C ARG A 107 -9.04 6.30 -0.48
N THR A 108 -9.73 7.17 -1.21
CA THR A 108 -11.17 7.38 -1.09
C THR A 108 -11.96 6.13 -1.47
N VAL A 109 -11.66 5.54 -2.62
CA VAL A 109 -12.39 4.35 -3.08
C VAL A 109 -12.09 3.12 -2.21
N MET A 110 -10.84 2.97 -1.75
CA MET A 110 -10.46 1.87 -0.86
C MET A 110 -11.10 1.99 0.53
N LYS A 111 -11.16 3.20 1.10
CA LYS A 111 -11.87 3.45 2.38
C LYS A 111 -13.35 3.18 2.27
N LYS A 112 -14.01 3.59 1.19
CA LYS A 112 -15.43 3.26 0.94
C LYS A 112 -15.68 1.76 0.84
N ALA A 113 -14.71 1.01 0.32
CA ALA A 113 -14.75 -0.45 0.27
C ALA A 113 -14.41 -1.14 1.61
N GLY A 114 -14.17 -0.38 2.69
CA GLY A 114 -13.91 -0.89 4.04
C GLY A 114 -12.44 -1.14 4.36
N PHE A 115 -11.52 -0.77 3.47
CA PHE A 115 -10.08 -0.90 3.73
C PHE A 115 -9.52 0.29 4.49
N ARG A 116 -8.38 0.08 5.16
CA ARG A 116 -7.67 1.08 5.97
C ARG A 116 -6.30 1.39 5.35
N PRO A 117 -5.99 2.65 5.04
CA PRO A 117 -4.69 3.03 4.48
C PRO A 117 -3.58 2.88 5.52
N LEU A 118 -2.35 2.70 5.04
CA LEU A 118 -1.13 2.72 5.85
C LEU A 118 -0.45 4.09 5.69
N PRO A 119 -0.13 4.81 6.78
CA PRO A 119 0.45 6.15 6.70
C PRO A 119 1.75 6.27 5.92
N SER A 120 2.60 5.26 5.93
CA SER A 120 3.92 5.25 5.29
C SER A 120 3.93 4.89 3.80
N GLU A 121 2.80 4.37 3.28
CA GLU A 121 2.74 3.76 1.94
C GLU A 121 1.41 4.07 1.27
N TRP A 122 1.42 4.88 0.19
CA TRP A 122 0.20 5.29 -0.50
C TRP A 122 -0.56 4.14 -1.19
N TRP A 123 0.12 3.04 -1.52
CA TRP A 123 -0.42 1.87 -2.23
C TRP A 123 -1.00 0.80 -1.29
N HIS A 124 -0.64 0.81 0.01
CA HIS A 124 -0.94 -0.26 0.96
C HIS A 124 -2.25 -0.05 1.71
N PHE A 125 -3.10 -1.07 1.70
CA PHE A 125 -4.39 -1.05 2.40
C PHE A 125 -4.62 -2.34 3.18
N ASN A 126 -5.00 -2.19 4.45
CA ASN A 126 -5.32 -3.27 5.36
C ASN A 126 -6.83 -3.54 5.40
N PHE A 127 -7.23 -4.80 5.43
CA PHE A 127 -8.63 -5.19 5.62
C PHE A 127 -9.09 -5.03 7.08
N CYS A 128 -8.23 -5.37 8.06
CA CYS A 128 -8.53 -5.28 9.48
C CYS A 128 -7.30 -4.82 10.28
N SER A 129 -7.42 -4.77 11.61
CA SER A 129 -6.29 -4.50 12.49
C SER A 129 -5.37 -5.73 12.63
N ARG A 130 -4.12 -5.49 13.01
CA ARG A 130 -3.16 -6.58 13.27
C ARG A 130 -3.60 -7.50 14.40
N ASP A 131 -4.22 -6.95 15.46
CA ASP A 131 -4.71 -7.74 16.59
C ASP A 131 -5.91 -8.62 16.19
N GLU A 132 -6.78 -8.10 15.35
CA GLU A 132 -7.88 -8.88 14.78
C GLU A 132 -7.36 -10.00 13.89
N ALA A 133 -6.38 -9.71 13.03
CA ALA A 133 -5.74 -10.71 12.18
C ALA A 133 -5.16 -11.87 12.99
N LYS A 134 -4.38 -11.55 14.04
CA LYS A 134 -3.78 -12.57 14.93
C LYS A 134 -4.80 -13.44 15.65
N ARG A 135 -5.95 -12.88 16.01
CA ARG A 135 -7.00 -13.62 16.73
C ARG A 135 -7.82 -14.52 15.83
N LYS A 136 -8.09 -14.10 14.60
CA LYS A 136 -9.09 -14.73 13.71
C LYS A 136 -8.50 -15.51 12.54
N TYR A 137 -7.25 -15.26 12.17
CA TYR A 137 -6.67 -15.77 10.93
C TYR A 137 -5.32 -16.43 11.19
N LYS A 138 -4.91 -17.30 10.27
CA LYS A 138 -3.62 -17.99 10.31
C LYS A 138 -2.63 -17.32 9.33
N LEU A 139 -1.35 -17.35 9.70
CA LEU A 139 -0.27 -16.97 8.80
C LEU A 139 -0.19 -17.92 7.61
N ILE A 140 0.09 -17.38 6.45
CA ILE A 140 0.43 -18.14 5.26
C ILE A 140 1.90 -18.56 5.39
N PRO A 141 2.22 -19.86 5.32
CA PRO A 141 3.59 -20.40 5.56
C PRO A 141 4.67 -19.83 4.64
#